data_62625b2d3f6480bf320b9378b1304eed
#
_entry.id   62625b2d3f6480bf320b9378b1304eed
#
_cell.length_a   1.000
_cell.length_b   1.000
_cell.length_c   1.000
_cell.angle_alpha   90.00
_cell.angle_beta   90.00
_cell.angle_gamma   90.00
#
_symmetry.space_group_name_H-M   'P 1'
#
loop_
_entity.id
_entity.type
_entity.pdbx_description
1 polymer ?
#
loop_
_entity_poly.entity_id
_entity_poly.type
_entity_poly.pdbx_seq_one_letter_code
_entity_poly.pdbx_strand_id
1 'polypeptide(L)'
;MTDRWTLSQLSGTIRWVLSLEYAGGTWYLGQESITIDDGTGGTIVISDGLLDLADMTETLDLWSTDSPRRSVPVEFDLGVDVAALVEEGHDLAGCVAELAQLADGDDWSARRPFVVGRLQEPQYGADGEGVRASIEQDVLSSDETIDVSTIYASDLSSALIATGVYAAATFPTADVVAPLVIGAPGDGTVAGSKAAYTCTLFVVATGLPARFYVLAGHAVAATTVTLANPSDATTVTTPVLIVTVNGIALSVAVEDTTTTTMTPAPVPVVTWLGGGLIDETGGVLETAGDFIAYLLRLTEQQVDHGRTNAAREALRAFRVGTYLDESTVIADYIREAVLDIVPVSLAVGPRGVYPYVWRWDATATDAVAHFDVTEDPDIERDGLVTYEDGDRIVNTLQLLYQWNPQTEAYGAEIWAVGDPASRPRGLRFGGSTATLTRSYWTDPVLATSVGRYGIRRETLETAIVADVLTAEHVLAWRSRRWALPSRVVDYTCPQRWAWIEPGDLVTVTDPDLAWSERLCLVQSRAWASDGSVRYTLRVLEG
;
A
#
# COMPACT_ATOMS: atom_id res chain seq x y z
N MET A 1 -6.50 18.31 -2.78
CA MET A 1 -7.85 18.80 -2.45
C MET A 1 -8.78 17.62 -2.62
N THR A 2 -9.52 17.26 -1.61
CA THR A 2 -10.52 16.19 -1.69
C THR A 2 -11.67 16.71 -2.53
N ASP A 3 -12.04 16.00 -3.61
CA ASP A 3 -13.22 16.33 -4.45
C ASP A 3 -14.51 15.95 -3.72
N ARG A 4 -14.67 16.43 -2.50
CA ARG A 4 -15.85 16.18 -1.69
C ARG A 4 -17.01 17.04 -2.15
N TRP A 5 -18.22 16.49 -2.09
CA TRP A 5 -19.43 17.23 -2.33
C TRP A 5 -19.54 18.44 -1.39
N THR A 6 -19.87 19.59 -1.94
CA THR A 6 -20.25 20.75 -1.13
C THR A 6 -21.70 20.60 -0.69
N LEU A 7 -22.07 21.19 0.45
CA LEU A 7 -23.47 21.15 0.93
C LEU A 7 -24.45 21.75 -0.10
N SER A 8 -24.01 22.74 -0.89
CA SER A 8 -24.84 23.31 -1.96
C SER A 8 -25.11 22.32 -3.09
N GLN A 9 -24.14 21.50 -3.47
CA GLN A 9 -24.31 20.45 -4.48
C GLN A 9 -25.22 19.34 -3.98
N LEU A 10 -25.11 18.97 -2.70
CA LEU A 10 -25.94 17.93 -2.08
C LEU A 10 -27.39 18.38 -1.81
N SER A 11 -27.68 19.66 -1.88
CA SER A 11 -29.06 20.18 -1.79
C SER A 11 -29.82 20.10 -3.12
N GLY A 12 -29.12 19.79 -4.23
CA GLY A 12 -29.71 19.62 -5.56
C GLY A 12 -29.88 18.13 -5.91
N THR A 13 -30.37 17.90 -7.14
CA THR A 13 -30.44 16.55 -7.70
C THR A 13 -29.03 16.08 -8.13
N ILE A 14 -28.63 14.90 -7.72
CA ILE A 14 -27.42 14.23 -8.24
C ILE A 14 -27.86 13.26 -9.32
N ARG A 15 -27.24 13.38 -10.48
CA ARG A 15 -27.48 12.50 -11.64
C ARG A 15 -26.30 11.57 -11.84
N TRP A 16 -26.60 10.36 -12.25
CA TRP A 16 -25.60 9.42 -12.73
C TRP A 16 -25.46 9.54 -14.25
N VAL A 17 -24.21 9.57 -14.70
CA VAL A 17 -23.87 9.65 -16.12
C VAL A 17 -22.81 8.61 -16.43
N LEU A 18 -23.08 7.77 -17.43
CA LEU A 18 -22.14 6.83 -18.00
C LEU A 18 -21.54 7.46 -19.26
N SER A 19 -20.23 7.61 -19.32
CA SER A 19 -19.53 7.91 -20.57
C SER A 19 -18.80 6.68 -21.09
N LEU A 20 -18.91 6.42 -22.40
CA LEU A 20 -18.29 5.31 -23.11
C LEU A 20 -17.46 5.85 -24.25
N GLU A 21 -16.15 5.63 -24.20
CA GLU A 21 -15.24 5.99 -25.29
C GLU A 21 -15.10 4.82 -26.28
N TYR A 22 -15.47 5.06 -27.53
CA TYR A 22 -15.32 4.08 -28.59
C TYR A 22 -14.62 4.71 -29.81
N ALA A 23 -14.28 3.91 -30.81
CA ALA A 23 -13.53 4.39 -31.97
C ALA A 23 -14.21 5.53 -32.76
N GLY A 24 -15.54 5.69 -32.63
CA GLY A 24 -16.32 6.74 -33.29
C GLY A 24 -16.55 8.01 -32.45
N GLY A 25 -16.14 8.03 -31.18
CA GLY A 25 -16.37 9.17 -30.27
C GLY A 25 -16.69 8.75 -28.84
N THR A 26 -17.46 9.57 -28.15
CA THR A 26 -17.91 9.30 -26.78
C THR A 26 -19.42 9.41 -26.69
N TRP A 27 -20.07 8.39 -26.13
CA TRP A 27 -21.46 8.46 -25.71
C TRP A 27 -21.54 8.93 -24.27
N TYR A 28 -22.54 9.74 -23.99
CA TYR A 28 -22.90 10.17 -22.66
C TYR A 28 -24.35 9.77 -22.39
N LEU A 29 -24.55 8.85 -21.44
CA LEU A 29 -25.84 8.26 -21.10
C LEU A 29 -26.23 8.62 -19.68
N GLY A 30 -27.42 9.12 -19.48
CA GLY A 30 -27.99 9.44 -18.18
C GLY A 30 -29.33 8.79 -17.96
N GLN A 31 -29.93 9.03 -16.81
CA GLN A 31 -31.30 8.61 -16.50
C GLN A 31 -32.36 9.54 -17.14
N GLU A 32 -31.93 10.66 -17.68
CA GLU A 32 -32.76 11.64 -18.43
C GLU A 32 -31.88 12.38 -19.44
N SER A 33 -32.51 12.89 -20.50
CA SER A 33 -31.79 13.68 -21.49
C SER A 33 -31.58 15.10 -21.01
N ILE A 34 -30.31 15.52 -20.95
CA ILE A 34 -29.91 16.87 -20.57
C ILE A 34 -28.77 17.38 -21.44
N THR A 35 -28.64 18.69 -21.49
CA THR A 35 -27.50 19.35 -22.16
C THR A 35 -26.75 20.17 -21.13
N ILE A 36 -25.42 19.94 -21.08
CA ILE A 36 -24.54 20.59 -20.12
C ILE A 36 -23.35 21.25 -20.82
N ASP A 37 -22.67 22.16 -20.15
CA ASP A 37 -21.36 22.69 -20.56
C ASP A 37 -20.27 21.63 -20.35
N ASP A 38 -19.27 21.56 -21.25
CA ASP A 38 -18.14 20.64 -21.11
C ASP A 38 -17.03 21.20 -20.19
N GLY A 39 -17.19 22.45 -19.70
CA GLY A 39 -16.21 23.15 -18.89
C GLY A 39 -15.14 23.89 -19.73
N THR A 40 -15.18 23.77 -21.06
CA THR A 40 -14.25 24.45 -21.98
C THR A 40 -14.94 25.39 -22.95
N GLY A 41 -16.25 25.55 -22.82
CA GLY A 41 -17.12 26.38 -23.66
C GLY A 41 -17.79 25.60 -24.81
N GLY A 42 -17.66 24.26 -24.81
CA GLY A 42 -18.44 23.35 -25.63
C GLY A 42 -19.67 22.84 -24.91
N THR A 43 -20.42 21.95 -25.58
CA THR A 43 -21.67 21.42 -25.06
C THR A 43 -21.68 19.90 -25.19
N ILE A 44 -22.04 19.21 -24.12
CA ILE A 44 -22.25 17.77 -24.07
C ILE A 44 -23.76 17.50 -24.02
N VAL A 45 -24.22 16.59 -24.87
CA VAL A 45 -25.58 16.06 -24.83
C VAL A 45 -25.54 14.71 -24.14
N ILE A 46 -26.17 14.63 -22.97
CA ILE A 46 -26.38 13.38 -22.26
C ILE A 46 -27.75 12.86 -22.71
N SER A 47 -27.76 11.65 -23.26
CA SER A 47 -28.97 10.99 -23.76
C SER A 47 -29.61 10.17 -22.63
N ASP A 48 -30.94 10.08 -22.65
CA ASP A 48 -31.69 9.14 -21.82
C ASP A 48 -31.40 7.71 -22.29
N GLY A 49 -30.67 6.97 -21.52
CA GLY A 49 -30.22 5.62 -21.91
C GLY A 49 -29.57 4.83 -20.79
N LEU A 50 -29.38 5.41 -19.61
CA LEU A 50 -28.91 4.67 -18.43
C LEU A 50 -30.13 4.07 -17.72
N LEU A 51 -30.37 2.77 -17.94
CA LEU A 51 -31.62 2.12 -17.55
C LEU A 51 -31.65 1.71 -16.10
N ASP A 52 -30.59 1.05 -15.64
CA ASP A 52 -30.51 0.59 -14.26
C ASP A 52 -29.07 0.69 -13.75
N LEU A 53 -28.98 1.11 -12.53
CA LEU A 53 -27.78 1.06 -11.73
C LEU A 53 -28.09 0.14 -10.55
N ALA A 54 -27.42 -0.98 -10.49
CA ALA A 54 -27.45 -1.80 -9.29
C ALA A 54 -27.05 -0.94 -8.07
N ASP A 55 -27.35 -1.39 -6.87
CA ASP A 55 -26.97 -0.67 -5.65
C ASP A 55 -25.49 -0.28 -5.70
N MET A 56 -25.24 1.03 -5.86
CA MET A 56 -23.91 1.58 -6.03
C MET A 56 -23.17 1.57 -4.71
N THR A 57 -22.49 0.48 -4.43
CA THR A 57 -21.76 0.29 -3.17
C THR A 57 -20.26 0.54 -3.37
N GLU A 58 -19.71 1.41 -2.54
CA GLU A 58 -18.27 1.56 -2.33
C GLU A 58 -17.90 0.91 -1.01
N THR A 59 -17.03 -0.08 -1.08
CA THR A 59 -16.55 -0.78 0.11
C THR A 59 -15.04 -0.64 0.20
N LEU A 60 -14.57 -0.30 1.40
CA LEU A 60 -13.18 -0.36 1.75
C LEU A 60 -12.91 -1.74 2.35
N ASP A 61 -12.26 -2.59 1.59
CA ASP A 61 -11.80 -3.88 2.11
C ASP A 61 -10.50 -3.67 2.91
N LEU A 62 -10.67 -3.50 4.21
CA LEU A 62 -9.58 -3.18 5.13
C LEU A 62 -8.63 -4.35 5.38
N TRP A 63 -8.99 -5.55 4.92
CA TRP A 63 -8.33 -6.79 5.36
C TRP A 63 -8.02 -7.73 4.23
N SER A 64 -8.42 -7.39 3.03
CA SER A 64 -8.03 -8.17 1.86
C SER A 64 -6.55 -7.97 1.58
N THR A 65 -5.85 -9.06 1.52
CA THR A 65 -4.51 -9.13 0.93
C THR A 65 -4.59 -9.36 -0.57
N ASP A 66 -5.79 -9.54 -1.11
CA ASP A 66 -6.00 -9.68 -2.55
C ASP A 66 -5.90 -8.33 -3.25
N SER A 67 -5.54 -8.36 -4.53
CA SER A 67 -5.57 -7.15 -5.36
C SER A 67 -7.00 -6.63 -5.42
N PRO A 68 -7.24 -5.39 -4.98
CA PRO A 68 -8.58 -4.85 -4.98
C PRO A 68 -9.07 -4.76 -6.43
N ARG A 69 -10.22 -5.36 -6.70
CA ARG A 69 -10.94 -5.22 -7.96
C ARG A 69 -12.22 -4.45 -7.71
N ARG A 70 -12.54 -3.55 -8.60
CA ARG A 70 -13.82 -2.89 -8.58
C ARG A 70 -14.56 -3.24 -9.86
N SER A 71 -15.70 -3.87 -9.68
CA SER A 71 -16.61 -4.20 -10.78
C SER A 71 -17.96 -3.57 -10.48
N VAL A 72 -18.46 -2.77 -11.41
CA VAL A 72 -19.74 -2.07 -11.29
C VAL A 72 -20.64 -2.50 -12.45
N PRO A 73 -21.71 -3.24 -12.16
CA PRO A 73 -22.67 -3.62 -13.19
C PRO A 73 -23.47 -2.39 -13.65
N VAL A 74 -23.69 -2.28 -14.95
CA VAL A 74 -24.45 -1.22 -15.60
C VAL A 74 -25.39 -1.81 -16.65
N GLU A 75 -26.58 -1.24 -16.75
CA GLU A 75 -27.54 -1.54 -17.81
C GLU A 75 -27.90 -0.26 -18.54
N PHE A 76 -27.73 -0.26 -19.86
CA PHE A 76 -27.96 0.95 -20.65
C PHE A 76 -28.51 0.62 -22.05
N ASP A 77 -29.10 1.64 -22.66
CA ASP A 77 -29.62 1.61 -24.02
C ASP A 77 -28.93 2.72 -24.82
N LEU A 78 -28.37 2.36 -25.96
CA LEU A 78 -27.70 3.33 -26.85
C LEU A 78 -28.67 4.04 -27.80
N GLY A 79 -29.93 3.59 -27.89
CA GLY A 79 -30.89 4.08 -28.87
C GLY A 79 -30.51 3.77 -30.31
N VAL A 80 -29.59 2.83 -30.52
CA VAL A 80 -29.08 2.38 -31.81
C VAL A 80 -28.94 0.86 -31.81
N ASP A 81 -29.02 0.26 -33.00
CA ASP A 81 -28.78 -1.17 -33.15
C ASP A 81 -27.31 -1.52 -32.87
N VAL A 82 -27.08 -2.07 -31.68
CA VAL A 82 -25.73 -2.43 -31.21
C VAL A 82 -25.12 -3.53 -32.11
N ALA A 83 -25.93 -4.42 -32.66
CA ALA A 83 -25.43 -5.46 -33.57
C ALA A 83 -24.85 -4.82 -34.85
N ALA A 84 -25.48 -3.78 -35.37
CA ALA A 84 -24.94 -3.04 -36.51
C ALA A 84 -23.63 -2.32 -36.14
N LEU A 85 -23.49 -1.75 -34.94
CA LEU A 85 -22.24 -1.15 -34.48
C LEU A 85 -21.10 -2.17 -34.38
N VAL A 86 -21.39 -3.36 -33.87
CA VAL A 86 -20.39 -4.44 -33.77
C VAL A 86 -19.98 -4.93 -35.16
N GLU A 87 -20.92 -5.05 -36.10
CA GLU A 87 -20.62 -5.40 -37.51
C GLU A 87 -19.78 -4.32 -38.22
N GLU A 88 -19.93 -3.06 -37.84
CA GLU A 88 -19.09 -1.94 -38.29
C GLU A 88 -17.70 -1.91 -37.64
N GLY A 89 -17.42 -2.83 -36.69
CA GLY A 89 -16.15 -2.95 -36.00
C GLY A 89 -16.04 -2.13 -34.73
N HIS A 90 -17.15 -1.65 -34.22
CA HIS A 90 -17.23 -0.92 -32.94
C HIS A 90 -17.65 -1.86 -31.81
N ASP A 91 -16.74 -2.73 -31.38
CA ASP A 91 -16.98 -3.58 -30.22
C ASP A 91 -16.96 -2.73 -28.93
N LEU A 92 -17.97 -2.95 -28.09
CA LEU A 92 -18.03 -2.29 -26.78
C LEU A 92 -17.13 -2.96 -25.74
N ALA A 93 -16.73 -4.21 -25.95
CA ALA A 93 -15.83 -4.91 -25.04
C ALA A 93 -14.46 -4.22 -25.01
N GLY A 94 -13.98 -3.92 -23.80
CA GLY A 94 -12.70 -3.23 -23.59
C GLY A 94 -12.74 -1.71 -23.83
N CYS A 95 -13.88 -1.12 -24.21
CA CYS A 95 -14.03 0.33 -24.26
C CYS A 95 -13.79 0.96 -22.90
N VAL A 96 -13.16 2.14 -22.88
CA VAL A 96 -13.04 2.93 -21.65
C VAL A 96 -14.43 3.43 -21.24
N ALA A 97 -14.80 3.13 -20.02
CA ALA A 97 -16.07 3.49 -19.43
C ALA A 97 -15.85 4.26 -18.13
N GLU A 98 -16.57 5.37 -17.97
CA GLU A 98 -16.61 6.14 -16.74
C GLU A 98 -18.05 6.29 -16.28
N LEU A 99 -18.36 5.82 -15.07
CA LEU A 99 -19.59 6.14 -14.40
C LEU A 99 -19.32 7.26 -13.40
N ALA A 100 -20.00 8.37 -13.55
CA ALA A 100 -19.80 9.57 -12.74
C ALA A 100 -21.11 10.13 -12.19
N GLN A 101 -20.99 10.88 -11.12
CA GLN A 101 -22.06 11.69 -10.53
C GLN A 101 -21.89 13.14 -10.92
N LEU A 102 -23.01 13.80 -11.23
CA LEU A 102 -23.07 15.21 -11.58
C LEU A 102 -24.19 15.88 -10.79
N ALA A 103 -23.89 16.97 -10.08
CA ALA A 103 -24.90 17.76 -9.41
C ALA A 103 -25.61 18.68 -10.39
N ASP A 104 -26.87 19.03 -10.07
CA ASP A 104 -27.66 19.88 -10.90
C ASP A 104 -27.02 21.28 -11.05
N GLY A 105 -26.85 21.72 -12.30
CA GLY A 105 -26.20 22.99 -12.64
C GLY A 105 -24.68 22.96 -12.74
N ASP A 106 -24.04 21.82 -12.48
CA ASP A 106 -22.60 21.64 -12.70
C ASP A 106 -22.30 21.40 -14.19
N ASP A 107 -21.10 21.78 -14.62
CA ASP A 107 -20.56 21.39 -15.92
C ASP A 107 -19.88 20.02 -15.86
N TRP A 108 -19.50 19.46 -17.02
CA TRP A 108 -18.87 18.15 -17.09
C TRP A 108 -17.50 18.11 -16.35
N SER A 109 -16.81 19.23 -16.26
CA SER A 109 -15.52 19.27 -15.56
C SER A 109 -15.64 19.12 -14.04
N ALA A 110 -16.83 19.41 -13.50
CA ALA A 110 -17.15 19.28 -12.08
C ALA A 110 -17.68 17.88 -11.70
N ARG A 111 -17.84 16.98 -12.70
CA ARG A 111 -18.29 15.60 -12.43
C ARG A 111 -17.39 14.88 -11.44
N ARG A 112 -17.98 13.97 -10.72
CA ARG A 112 -17.28 13.09 -9.76
C ARG A 112 -17.28 11.67 -10.27
N PRO A 113 -16.16 11.19 -10.78
CA PRO A 113 -16.03 9.81 -11.17
C PRO A 113 -16.34 8.88 -9.99
N PHE A 114 -17.18 7.88 -10.25
CA PHE A 114 -17.45 6.79 -9.31
C PHE A 114 -16.58 5.59 -9.64
N VAL A 115 -16.52 5.21 -10.92
CA VAL A 115 -15.61 4.20 -11.43
C VAL A 115 -15.13 4.61 -12.82
N VAL A 116 -13.84 4.39 -13.08
CA VAL A 116 -13.24 4.52 -14.41
C VAL A 116 -12.53 3.21 -14.71
N GLY A 117 -12.90 2.56 -15.78
CA GLY A 117 -12.36 1.25 -16.11
C GLY A 117 -12.66 0.85 -17.55
N ARG A 118 -12.69 -0.44 -17.78
CA ARG A 118 -13.05 -1.01 -19.09
C ARG A 118 -14.35 -1.75 -19.01
N LEU A 119 -15.17 -1.61 -20.05
CA LEU A 119 -16.41 -2.35 -20.18
C LEU A 119 -16.09 -3.83 -20.47
N GLN A 120 -16.61 -4.72 -19.61
CA GLN A 120 -16.38 -6.16 -19.72
C GLN A 120 -17.69 -6.89 -19.93
N GLU A 121 -17.59 -8.02 -20.64
CA GLU A 121 -18.67 -8.96 -20.88
C GLU A 121 -20.00 -8.32 -21.33
N PRO A 122 -20.02 -7.44 -22.34
CA PRO A 122 -21.24 -6.83 -22.79
C PRO A 122 -22.22 -7.91 -23.30
N GLN A 123 -23.41 -7.92 -22.74
CA GLN A 123 -24.53 -8.79 -23.14
C GLN A 123 -25.58 -7.93 -23.80
N TYR A 124 -25.94 -8.28 -25.02
CA TYR A 124 -26.89 -7.53 -25.82
C TYR A 124 -28.30 -8.07 -25.63
N GLY A 125 -29.27 -7.19 -25.47
CA GLY A 125 -30.68 -7.54 -25.40
C GLY A 125 -31.20 -8.17 -26.69
N ALA A 126 -32.28 -8.93 -26.58
CA ALA A 126 -32.90 -9.57 -27.74
C ALA A 126 -33.55 -8.58 -28.75
N ASP A 127 -33.79 -7.36 -28.29
CA ASP A 127 -34.25 -6.21 -29.05
C ASP A 127 -33.12 -5.47 -29.80
N GLY A 128 -31.87 -5.79 -29.48
CA GLY A 128 -30.68 -5.20 -30.08
C GLY A 128 -30.28 -3.83 -29.54
N GLU A 129 -31.04 -3.24 -28.63
CA GLU A 129 -30.82 -1.88 -28.13
C GLU A 129 -30.22 -1.86 -26.72
N GLY A 130 -30.68 -2.76 -25.83
CA GLY A 130 -30.22 -2.82 -24.45
C GLY A 130 -28.89 -3.56 -24.30
N VAL A 131 -28.02 -3.04 -23.43
CA VAL A 131 -26.71 -3.63 -23.10
C VAL A 131 -26.59 -3.78 -21.60
N ARG A 132 -26.20 -5.00 -21.17
CA ARG A 132 -25.75 -5.26 -19.79
C ARG A 132 -24.27 -5.56 -19.78
N ALA A 133 -23.53 -4.88 -18.93
CA ALA A 133 -22.10 -5.05 -18.83
C ALA A 133 -21.61 -4.75 -17.43
N SER A 134 -20.33 -4.99 -17.16
CA SER A 134 -19.66 -4.46 -15.97
C SER A 134 -18.55 -3.51 -16.38
N ILE A 135 -18.36 -2.45 -15.58
CA ILE A 135 -17.17 -1.61 -15.65
C ILE A 135 -16.16 -2.19 -14.68
N GLU A 136 -15.07 -2.71 -15.19
CA GLU A 136 -14.01 -3.28 -14.38
C GLU A 136 -12.80 -2.36 -14.37
N GLN A 137 -12.31 -2.13 -13.17
CA GLN A 137 -11.07 -1.42 -12.92
C GLN A 137 -10.04 -2.43 -12.43
N ASP A 138 -9.06 -2.77 -13.28
CA ASP A 138 -7.92 -3.59 -12.91
C ASP A 138 -6.95 -2.78 -12.05
N VAL A 139 -6.41 -3.42 -11.02
CA VAL A 139 -5.76 -2.68 -9.97
C VAL A 139 -4.29 -3.00 -9.78
N LEU A 140 -3.89 -4.21 -10.00
CA LEU A 140 -2.48 -4.61 -10.04
C LEU A 140 -2.37 -5.77 -11.04
N SER A 141 -1.55 -5.60 -12.06
CA SER A 141 -1.18 -6.71 -12.91
C SER A 141 -0.45 -7.76 -12.07
N SER A 142 -0.81 -9.03 -12.25
CA SER A 142 -0.17 -10.13 -11.54
C SER A 142 1.27 -10.39 -12.01
N ASP A 143 1.70 -9.76 -13.10
CA ASP A 143 2.91 -10.13 -13.82
C ASP A 143 4.04 -9.09 -13.69
N GLU A 144 3.78 -7.92 -13.10
CA GLU A 144 4.80 -6.89 -12.92
C GLU A 144 5.79 -7.28 -11.83
N THR A 145 7.09 -7.18 -12.13
CA THR A 145 8.17 -7.62 -11.24
C THR A 145 9.04 -6.46 -10.76
N ILE A 146 9.53 -6.59 -9.54
CA ILE A 146 10.69 -5.83 -9.09
C ILE A 146 11.89 -6.51 -9.72
N ASP A 147 12.48 -5.89 -10.73
CA ASP A 147 13.63 -6.47 -11.40
C ASP A 147 14.91 -6.19 -10.63
N VAL A 148 15.60 -7.25 -10.27
CA VAL A 148 16.95 -7.19 -9.74
C VAL A 148 17.94 -7.41 -10.87
N SER A 149 18.76 -6.41 -11.16
CA SER A 149 19.65 -6.45 -12.31
C SER A 149 20.82 -7.38 -12.09
N THR A 150 21.10 -8.23 -13.07
CA THR A 150 22.39 -8.92 -13.18
C THR A 150 23.37 -8.05 -13.97
N ILE A 151 24.50 -7.73 -13.37
CA ILE A 151 25.55 -6.91 -13.97
C ILE A 151 26.65 -7.82 -14.49
N TYR A 152 26.93 -7.69 -15.78
CA TYR A 152 28.03 -8.42 -16.41
C TYR A 152 29.38 -7.87 -15.94
N ALA A 153 30.28 -8.76 -15.60
CA ALA A 153 31.60 -8.43 -15.09
C ALA A 153 32.41 -7.51 -16.05
N SER A 154 32.25 -7.71 -17.37
CA SER A 154 32.88 -6.88 -18.40
C SER A 154 32.41 -5.43 -18.37
N ASP A 155 31.11 -5.21 -18.15
CA ASP A 155 30.49 -3.89 -18.20
C ASP A 155 30.87 -3.08 -16.96
N LEU A 156 30.84 -3.72 -15.79
CA LEU A 156 31.27 -3.09 -14.53
C LEU A 156 32.77 -2.75 -14.57
N SER A 157 33.61 -3.63 -15.12
CA SER A 157 35.03 -3.39 -15.31
C SER A 157 35.28 -2.16 -16.16
N SER A 158 34.58 -2.08 -17.29
CA SER A 158 34.68 -0.94 -18.21
C SER A 158 34.25 0.38 -17.56
N ALA A 159 33.15 0.34 -16.77
CA ALA A 159 32.67 1.49 -16.05
C ALA A 159 33.62 1.97 -14.95
N LEU A 160 34.22 1.05 -14.18
CA LEU A 160 35.22 1.38 -13.16
C LEU A 160 36.48 2.01 -13.77
N ILE A 161 36.95 1.49 -14.92
CA ILE A 161 38.08 2.07 -15.65
C ILE A 161 37.73 3.48 -16.16
N ALA A 162 36.50 3.68 -16.64
CA ALA A 162 36.05 4.98 -17.16
C ALA A 162 35.97 6.08 -16.07
N THR A 163 35.89 5.71 -14.78
CA THR A 163 36.01 6.70 -13.69
C THR A 163 37.36 7.39 -13.61
N GLY A 164 38.37 6.84 -14.28
CA GLY A 164 39.76 7.35 -14.25
C GLY A 164 40.49 7.14 -12.94
N VAL A 165 39.86 6.53 -11.97
CA VAL A 165 40.45 6.21 -10.65
C VAL A 165 41.31 4.96 -10.72
N TYR A 166 41.02 4.07 -11.69
CA TYR A 166 41.66 2.77 -11.80
C TYR A 166 42.22 2.55 -13.22
N ALA A 167 43.47 2.09 -13.29
CA ALA A 167 44.09 1.65 -14.55
C ALA A 167 43.56 0.24 -14.91
N ALA A 168 43.72 -0.16 -16.16
CA ALA A 168 43.31 -1.47 -16.64
C ALA A 168 43.79 -2.59 -15.72
N ALA A 169 42.86 -3.28 -15.10
CA ALA A 169 43.09 -4.39 -14.20
C ALA A 169 42.42 -5.63 -14.75
N THR A 170 42.91 -6.79 -14.35
CA THR A 170 42.25 -8.06 -14.67
C THR A 170 41.11 -8.28 -13.67
N PHE A 171 39.89 -8.22 -14.14
CA PHE A 171 38.69 -8.40 -13.33
C PHE A 171 38.21 -9.86 -13.40
N PRO A 172 37.58 -10.39 -12.36
CA PRO A 172 36.96 -11.71 -12.41
C PRO A 172 35.84 -11.76 -13.47
N THR A 173 35.54 -12.95 -13.91
CA THR A 173 34.61 -13.21 -15.02
C THR A 173 33.20 -13.56 -14.56
N ALA A 174 32.91 -13.50 -13.26
CA ALA A 174 31.60 -13.84 -12.74
C ALA A 174 30.65 -12.63 -12.79
N ASP A 175 29.45 -12.85 -13.27
CA ASP A 175 28.36 -11.89 -13.21
C ASP A 175 27.93 -11.67 -11.77
N VAL A 176 27.42 -10.48 -11.47
CA VAL A 176 27.04 -10.08 -10.11
C VAL A 176 25.60 -9.64 -10.09
N VAL A 177 24.86 -10.17 -9.14
CA VAL A 177 23.52 -9.66 -8.82
C VAL A 177 23.68 -8.33 -8.08
N ALA A 178 22.98 -7.32 -8.57
CA ALA A 178 22.95 -5.99 -7.96
C ALA A 178 21.62 -5.83 -7.20
N PRO A 179 21.62 -5.97 -5.86
CA PRO A 179 20.39 -6.02 -5.07
C PRO A 179 19.66 -4.67 -5.05
N LEU A 180 18.35 -4.72 -4.86
CA LEU A 180 17.55 -3.57 -4.46
C LEU A 180 17.60 -3.43 -2.93
N VAL A 181 18.02 -2.25 -2.45
CA VAL A 181 18.12 -1.95 -1.02
C VAL A 181 17.31 -0.71 -0.71
N ILE A 182 16.32 -0.84 0.16
CA ILE A 182 15.46 0.25 0.61
C ILE A 182 15.67 0.43 2.11
N GLY A 183 15.73 1.67 2.57
CA GLY A 183 16.00 1.99 3.96
C GLY A 183 17.38 1.53 4.42
N ALA A 184 17.50 1.24 5.70
CA ALA A 184 18.69 0.65 6.30
C ALA A 184 18.35 -0.76 6.78
N PRO A 185 18.59 -1.80 5.98
CA PRO A 185 18.40 -3.16 6.46
C PRO A 185 19.37 -3.43 7.63
N GLY A 186 18.88 -4.05 8.68
CA GLY A 186 19.65 -4.34 9.90
C GLY A 186 18.90 -3.99 11.18
N ASP A 187 19.60 -3.65 12.25
CA ASP A 187 18.99 -3.39 13.55
C ASP A 187 18.45 -1.95 13.73
N GLY A 188 18.61 -1.09 12.71
CA GLY A 188 18.08 0.28 12.71
C GLY A 188 18.64 1.21 13.80
N THR A 189 19.53 0.73 14.66
CA THR A 189 20.15 1.56 15.70
C THR A 189 21.43 2.19 15.19
N VAL A 190 21.52 3.51 15.28
CA VAL A 190 22.64 4.30 14.76
C VAL A 190 24.00 3.89 15.35
N ALA A 191 24.02 3.33 16.56
CA ALA A 191 25.25 3.06 17.28
C ALA A 191 25.67 1.56 17.29
N GLY A 192 24.92 0.69 16.65
CA GLY A 192 25.17 -0.76 16.73
C GLY A 192 24.63 -1.53 15.55
N SER A 193 24.48 -0.88 14.40
CA SER A 193 24.00 -1.55 13.18
C SER A 193 24.74 -2.82 12.96
N LYS A 194 24.02 -3.91 13.03
CA LYS A 194 24.55 -5.22 12.68
C LYS A 194 24.60 -5.33 11.18
N ALA A 195 25.41 -6.26 10.75
CA ALA A 195 25.54 -6.61 9.37
C ALA A 195 24.19 -6.79 8.69
N ALA A 196 23.91 -5.94 7.74
CA ALA A 196 22.64 -5.92 7.05
C ALA A 196 22.55 -7.04 6.04
N TYR A 197 23.60 -7.26 5.27
CA TYR A 197 23.65 -8.30 4.24
C TYR A 197 25.09 -8.54 3.79
N THR A 198 25.29 -9.61 3.05
CA THR A 198 26.57 -9.98 2.46
C THR A 198 26.75 -9.27 1.13
N CYS A 199 27.84 -8.50 0.99
CA CYS A 199 28.20 -7.94 -0.31
C CYS A 199 28.91 -8.98 -1.16
N THR A 200 28.58 -9.01 -2.43
CA THR A 200 29.37 -9.79 -3.37
C THR A 200 30.72 -9.11 -3.61
N LEU A 201 31.82 -9.80 -3.28
CA LEU A 201 33.15 -9.39 -3.66
C LEU A 201 33.23 -9.41 -5.18
N PHE A 202 33.30 -8.22 -5.79
CA PHE A 202 33.36 -8.11 -7.24
C PHE A 202 34.79 -8.29 -7.76
N VAL A 203 35.79 -7.74 -7.08
CA VAL A 203 37.16 -7.75 -7.61
C VAL A 203 38.22 -7.77 -6.54
N VAL A 204 39.15 -8.69 -6.71
CA VAL A 204 40.57 -8.49 -6.31
C VAL A 204 41.31 -8.11 -7.59
N ALA A 205 41.55 -6.84 -7.83
CA ALA A 205 42.32 -6.43 -8.98
C ALA A 205 43.76 -6.85 -8.80
N THR A 206 44.25 -7.77 -9.63
CA THR A 206 45.63 -8.20 -9.59
C THR A 206 46.51 -6.99 -9.94
N GLY A 207 47.24 -6.48 -8.95
CA GLY A 207 48.13 -5.33 -9.12
C GLY A 207 47.55 -3.96 -8.71
N LEU A 208 46.30 -3.92 -8.23
CA LEU A 208 45.75 -2.73 -7.57
C LEU A 208 45.54 -3.00 -6.09
N PRO A 209 45.83 -2.03 -5.22
CA PRO A 209 45.62 -2.18 -3.80
C PRO A 209 44.14 -1.89 -3.42
N ALA A 210 43.20 -2.43 -4.20
CA ALA A 210 41.80 -2.17 -3.97
C ALA A 210 40.92 -3.42 -4.23
N ARG A 211 39.89 -3.57 -3.41
CA ARG A 211 38.80 -4.52 -3.61
C ARG A 211 37.49 -3.76 -3.77
N PHE A 212 36.60 -4.29 -4.60
CA PHE A 212 35.32 -3.69 -4.93
C PHE A 212 34.20 -4.64 -4.53
N TYR A 213 33.18 -4.09 -3.90
CA TYR A 213 32.00 -4.82 -3.46
C TYR A 213 30.76 -4.13 -3.99
N VAL A 214 29.91 -4.83 -4.72
CA VAL A 214 28.62 -4.30 -5.16
C VAL A 214 27.68 -4.24 -3.96
N LEU A 215 27.16 -3.07 -3.68
CA LEU A 215 26.25 -2.80 -2.57
C LEU A 215 24.79 -2.82 -3.02
N ALA A 216 24.49 -2.12 -4.12
CA ALA A 216 23.13 -1.99 -4.60
C ALA A 216 23.10 -1.74 -6.11
N GLY A 217 22.01 -2.17 -6.75
CA GLY A 217 21.67 -1.91 -8.15
C GLY A 217 21.17 -0.49 -8.45
N HIS A 218 21.39 0.43 -7.54
CA HIS A 218 20.95 1.83 -7.62
C HIS A 218 21.88 2.73 -6.79
N ALA A 219 21.72 4.04 -6.91
CA ALA A 219 22.40 5.00 -6.04
C ALA A 219 21.84 4.91 -4.61
N VAL A 220 22.74 4.88 -3.62
CA VAL A 220 22.40 4.93 -2.19
C VAL A 220 22.81 6.25 -1.59
N ALA A 221 22.10 6.68 -0.54
CA ALA A 221 22.42 7.92 0.17
C ALA A 221 23.68 7.82 1.03
N ALA A 222 24.07 6.61 1.45
CA ALA A 222 25.26 6.40 2.26
C ALA A 222 26.53 6.79 1.47
N THR A 223 27.36 7.64 2.04
CA THR A 223 28.67 8.03 1.47
C THR A 223 29.80 7.10 1.92
N THR A 224 29.59 6.39 3.01
CA THR A 224 30.52 5.41 3.58
C THR A 224 29.77 4.21 4.10
N VAL A 225 30.42 3.06 4.06
CA VAL A 225 29.91 1.82 4.65
C VAL A 225 31.00 1.16 5.49
N THR A 226 30.60 0.35 6.46
CA THR A 226 31.51 -0.49 7.21
C THR A 226 31.42 -1.91 6.71
N LEU A 227 32.52 -2.44 6.24
CA LEU A 227 32.67 -3.85 5.86
C LEU A 227 33.19 -4.63 7.08
N ALA A 228 32.54 -5.71 7.44
CA ALA A 228 32.96 -6.59 8.53
C ALA A 228 33.32 -7.97 7.99
N ASN A 229 34.43 -8.49 8.43
CA ASN A 229 34.84 -9.86 8.15
C ASN A 229 34.16 -10.80 9.16
N PRO A 230 33.29 -11.73 8.75
CA PRO A 230 32.61 -12.62 9.67
C PRO A 230 33.53 -13.62 10.36
N SER A 231 34.75 -13.85 9.83
CA SER A 231 35.68 -14.83 10.37
C SER A 231 36.46 -14.35 11.58
N ASP A 232 36.84 -13.07 11.62
CA ASP A 232 37.71 -12.50 12.65
C ASP A 232 37.18 -11.20 13.28
N ALA A 233 35.96 -10.79 12.89
CA ALA A 233 35.31 -9.58 13.33
C ALA A 233 36.09 -8.28 13.01
N THR A 234 37.08 -8.30 12.13
CA THR A 234 37.73 -7.07 11.68
C THR A 234 36.76 -6.22 10.84
N THR A 235 36.86 -4.91 11.01
CA THR A 235 35.98 -3.97 10.30
C THR A 235 36.80 -2.91 9.56
N VAL A 236 36.30 -2.49 8.41
CA VAL A 236 36.88 -1.43 7.60
C VAL A 236 35.76 -0.48 7.17
N THR A 237 35.93 0.81 7.45
CA THR A 237 35.04 1.83 6.90
C THR A 237 35.59 2.30 5.56
N THR A 238 34.78 2.25 4.53
CA THR A 238 35.18 2.54 3.17
C THR A 238 34.19 3.47 2.47
N PRO A 239 34.64 4.32 1.51
CA PRO A 239 33.75 5.18 0.74
C PRO A 239 32.87 4.35 -0.20
N VAL A 240 31.68 4.90 -0.49
CA VAL A 240 30.80 4.42 -1.54
C VAL A 240 31.03 5.24 -2.81
N LEU A 241 31.21 4.56 -3.92
CA LEU A 241 31.27 5.14 -5.25
C LEU A 241 29.99 4.80 -6.00
N ILE A 242 29.46 5.78 -6.73
CA ILE A 242 28.37 5.56 -7.68
C ILE A 242 28.98 5.39 -9.06
N VAL A 243 28.75 4.26 -9.69
CA VAL A 243 29.27 3.89 -11.01
C VAL A 243 28.09 3.62 -11.94
N THR A 244 28.05 4.26 -13.10
CA THR A 244 26.98 4.01 -14.08
C THR A 244 27.39 2.88 -15.02
N VAL A 245 26.59 1.82 -15.05
CA VAL A 245 26.76 0.66 -15.93
C VAL A 245 25.49 0.49 -16.75
N ASN A 246 25.60 0.57 -18.07
CA ASN A 246 24.46 0.43 -18.99
C ASN A 246 23.24 1.33 -18.63
N GLY A 247 23.50 2.53 -18.12
CA GLY A 247 22.47 3.47 -17.70
C GLY A 247 21.98 3.27 -16.25
N ILE A 248 22.41 2.22 -15.56
CA ILE A 248 22.06 1.92 -14.18
C ILE A 248 23.13 2.49 -13.25
N ALA A 249 22.71 3.25 -12.23
CA ALA A 249 23.61 3.78 -11.22
C ALA A 249 23.84 2.72 -10.13
N LEU A 250 25.02 2.12 -10.10
CA LEU A 250 25.41 1.12 -9.10
C LEU A 250 26.13 1.78 -7.92
N SER A 251 25.86 1.30 -6.73
CA SER A 251 26.64 1.64 -5.53
C SER A 251 27.69 0.56 -5.25
N VAL A 252 28.94 0.98 -5.16
CA VAL A 252 30.10 0.11 -4.99
C VAL A 252 30.94 0.57 -3.80
N ALA A 253 31.25 -0.31 -2.87
CA ALA A 253 32.23 -0.03 -1.82
C ALA A 253 33.65 -0.35 -2.32
N VAL A 254 34.61 0.48 -1.91
CA VAL A 254 36.02 0.33 -2.33
C VAL A 254 36.92 0.20 -1.11
N GLU A 255 37.48 -0.97 -0.89
CA GLU A 255 38.45 -1.23 0.16
C GLU A 255 39.88 -0.99 -0.36
N ASP A 256 40.61 -0.10 0.29
CA ASP A 256 42.05 0.08 0.04
C ASP A 256 42.85 -0.95 0.83
N THR A 257 43.42 -1.94 0.14
CA THR A 257 44.19 -3.01 0.74
C THR A 257 45.60 -2.62 1.16
N THR A 258 46.06 -1.37 0.86
CA THR A 258 47.34 -0.87 1.33
C THR A 258 47.30 -0.41 2.78
N THR A 259 46.13 0.04 3.25
CA THR A 259 45.97 0.58 4.60
C THR A 259 45.35 -0.39 5.59
N THR A 260 44.65 -1.37 5.09
CA THR A 260 43.94 -2.36 5.91
C THR A 260 43.95 -3.74 5.24
N THR A 261 44.51 -4.70 5.91
CA THR A 261 44.47 -6.11 5.48
C THR A 261 43.29 -6.80 6.18
N MET A 262 42.11 -6.79 5.56
CA MET A 262 41.17 -7.85 5.88
C MET A 262 41.70 -9.12 5.29
N THR A 263 41.96 -10.13 6.13
CA THR A 263 42.25 -11.49 5.66
C THR A 263 41.06 -11.88 4.78
N PRO A 264 41.26 -12.41 3.57
CA PRO A 264 40.18 -12.61 2.64
C PRO A 264 39.15 -13.59 3.24
N ALA A 265 38.12 -13.05 3.83
CA ALA A 265 36.89 -13.78 3.94
C ALA A 265 36.29 -13.83 2.53
N PRO A 266 35.70 -14.93 2.13
CA PRO A 266 35.13 -15.04 0.79
C PRO A 266 34.05 -13.98 0.54
N VAL A 267 33.38 -13.44 1.59
CA VAL A 267 32.30 -12.48 1.46
C VAL A 267 32.20 -11.63 2.73
N PRO A 268 32.60 -10.37 2.72
CA PRO A 268 32.43 -9.49 3.86
C PRO A 268 30.97 -9.07 4.01
N VAL A 269 30.59 -8.81 5.24
CA VAL A 269 29.27 -8.31 5.58
C VAL A 269 29.30 -6.80 5.62
N VAL A 270 28.39 -6.16 4.93
CA VAL A 270 28.25 -4.71 4.93
C VAL A 270 27.34 -4.23 6.04
N THR A 271 27.74 -3.16 6.68
CA THR A 271 26.91 -2.40 7.60
C THR A 271 26.89 -0.96 7.14
N TRP A 272 25.74 -0.37 6.98
CA TRP A 272 25.63 1.04 6.69
C TRP A 272 24.63 1.74 7.63
N LEU A 273 24.91 3.01 7.85
CA LEU A 273 24.10 3.89 8.63
C LEU A 273 23.22 4.70 7.70
N GLY A 274 21.95 4.39 7.66
CA GLY A 274 20.94 5.15 6.93
C GLY A 274 21.14 5.18 5.41
N GLY A 275 20.07 5.22 4.66
CA GLY A 275 20.16 5.62 3.29
C GLY A 275 20.35 4.52 2.24
N GLY A 276 19.29 3.72 2.05
CA GLY A 276 19.11 2.92 0.85
C GLY A 276 18.76 3.76 -0.37
N LEU A 277 17.82 3.28 -1.16
CA LEU A 277 17.35 3.88 -2.41
C LEU A 277 16.98 5.37 -2.23
N ILE A 278 17.44 6.18 -3.16
CA ILE A 278 17.14 7.60 -3.25
C ILE A 278 16.05 7.80 -4.30
N ASP A 279 15.02 8.56 -3.99
CA ASP A 279 14.01 8.96 -4.96
C ASP A 279 14.55 10.00 -5.98
N GLU A 280 13.77 10.34 -6.98
CA GLU A 280 14.13 11.29 -8.03
C GLU A 280 14.44 12.70 -7.51
N THR A 281 13.99 13.02 -6.30
CA THR A 281 14.22 14.32 -5.64
C THR A 281 15.45 14.30 -4.72
N GLY A 282 16.10 13.16 -4.58
CA GLY A 282 17.23 12.94 -3.66
C GLY A 282 16.79 12.59 -2.23
N GLY A 283 15.51 12.33 -2.02
CA GLY A 283 14.96 11.86 -0.74
C GLY A 283 15.24 10.38 -0.53
N VAL A 284 15.59 9.99 0.69
CA VAL A 284 15.84 8.58 1.03
C VAL A 284 14.52 7.89 1.31
N LEU A 285 14.29 6.72 0.73
CA LEU A 285 13.13 5.89 1.01
C LEU A 285 13.38 5.09 2.29
N GLU A 286 12.79 5.52 3.40
CA GLU A 286 13.02 4.91 4.72
C GLU A 286 11.73 4.44 5.41
N THR A 287 10.57 4.89 4.93
CA THR A 287 9.29 4.59 5.58
C THR A 287 8.46 3.62 4.76
N ALA A 288 7.53 2.93 5.42
CA ALA A 288 6.59 2.05 4.73
C ALA A 288 5.77 2.79 3.66
N GLY A 289 5.40 4.04 3.93
CA GLY A 289 4.70 4.87 2.96
C GLY A 289 5.54 5.20 1.72
N ASP A 290 6.83 5.51 1.90
CA ASP A 290 7.76 5.70 0.80
C ASP A 290 7.92 4.44 -0.02
N PHE A 291 8.03 3.31 0.66
CA PHE A 291 8.20 2.00 0.04
C PHE A 291 6.99 1.61 -0.81
N ILE A 292 5.78 1.71 -0.26
CA ILE A 292 4.55 1.43 -1.00
C ILE A 292 4.41 2.37 -2.21
N ALA A 293 4.67 3.67 -2.02
CA ALA A 293 4.60 4.63 -3.10
C ALA A 293 5.63 4.34 -4.22
N TYR A 294 6.82 3.85 -3.85
CA TYR A 294 7.82 3.40 -4.80
C TYR A 294 7.34 2.17 -5.58
N LEU A 295 6.84 1.15 -4.89
CA LEU A 295 6.35 -0.07 -5.53
C LEU A 295 5.18 0.21 -6.47
N LEU A 296 4.22 1.04 -6.07
CA LEU A 296 3.10 1.43 -6.92
C LEU A 296 3.54 2.22 -8.16
N ARG A 297 4.66 2.95 -8.12
CA ARG A 297 5.21 3.63 -9.30
C ARG A 297 5.90 2.70 -10.29
N LEU A 298 6.33 1.53 -9.84
CA LEU A 298 6.90 0.51 -10.72
C LEU A 298 5.80 -0.22 -11.51
N THR A 299 4.55 -0.10 -11.09
CA THR A 299 3.42 -0.68 -11.81
C THR A 299 2.95 0.26 -12.93
N GLU A 300 2.40 -0.29 -14.01
CA GLU A 300 1.76 0.49 -15.08
C GLU A 300 0.37 1.01 -14.69
N GLN A 301 -0.02 0.80 -13.44
CA GLN A 301 -1.34 1.13 -12.94
C GLN A 301 -1.53 2.62 -12.71
N GLN A 302 -2.77 3.07 -12.87
CA GLN A 302 -3.15 4.40 -12.46
C GLN A 302 -3.14 4.49 -10.94
N VAL A 303 -2.38 5.44 -10.40
CA VAL A 303 -2.20 5.65 -8.96
C VAL A 303 -2.80 7.00 -8.55
N ASP A 304 -3.62 7.01 -7.49
CA ASP A 304 -4.04 8.27 -6.87
C ASP A 304 -2.88 8.85 -6.05
N HIS A 305 -2.10 9.72 -6.69
CA HIS A 305 -0.95 10.37 -6.08
C HIS A 305 -1.31 11.24 -4.86
N GLY A 306 -2.50 11.81 -4.82
CA GLY A 306 -2.96 12.63 -3.70
C GLY A 306 -3.13 11.79 -2.43
N ARG A 307 -3.86 10.68 -2.54
CA ARG A 307 -4.08 9.75 -1.43
C ARG A 307 -2.81 8.99 -1.05
N THR A 308 -1.99 8.64 -2.03
CA THR A 308 -0.67 8.00 -1.79
C THR A 308 0.25 8.91 -0.98
N ASN A 309 0.31 10.21 -1.29
CA ASN A 309 1.11 11.16 -0.50
C ASN A 309 0.56 11.33 0.93
N ALA A 310 -0.75 11.33 1.11
CA ALA A 310 -1.35 11.35 2.44
C ALA A 310 -0.99 10.09 3.25
N ALA A 311 -0.98 8.93 2.62
CA ALA A 311 -0.56 7.67 3.25
C ALA A 311 0.94 7.67 3.60
N ARG A 312 1.80 8.27 2.77
CA ARG A 312 3.24 8.44 3.08
C ARG A 312 3.43 9.17 4.41
N GLU A 313 2.73 10.27 4.63
CA GLU A 313 2.81 11.02 5.88
C GLU A 313 2.24 10.23 7.07
N ALA A 314 1.12 9.53 6.89
CA ALA A 314 0.51 8.73 7.95
C ALA A 314 1.37 7.53 8.38
N LEU A 315 2.15 6.97 7.47
CA LEU A 315 3.05 5.82 7.72
C LEU A 315 4.48 6.25 8.11
N ARG A 316 4.73 7.51 8.38
CA ARG A 316 6.06 8.04 8.68
C ARG A 316 6.72 7.41 9.91
N ALA A 317 5.93 6.93 10.86
CA ALA A 317 6.42 6.25 12.05
C ALA A 317 6.90 4.81 11.77
N PHE A 318 6.51 4.22 10.65
CA PHE A 318 6.88 2.86 10.28
C PHE A 318 8.14 2.89 9.41
N ARG A 319 9.29 2.76 10.03
CA ARG A 319 10.56 2.65 9.31
C ARG A 319 10.76 1.25 8.80
N VAL A 320 11.11 1.14 7.53
CA VAL A 320 11.35 -0.15 6.86
C VAL A 320 12.74 -0.21 6.26
N GLY A 321 13.27 -1.42 6.20
CA GLY A 321 14.50 -1.69 5.49
C GLY A 321 14.37 -3.04 4.79
N THR A 322 14.66 -3.12 3.52
CA THR A 322 14.59 -4.36 2.76
C THR A 322 15.80 -4.54 1.87
N TYR A 323 16.11 -5.78 1.61
CA TYR A 323 17.15 -6.26 0.72
C TYR A 323 16.55 -7.33 -0.18
N LEU A 324 16.55 -7.09 -1.49
CA LEU A 324 16.06 -8.03 -2.49
C LEU A 324 17.21 -8.32 -3.48
N ASP A 325 17.58 -9.57 -3.57
CA ASP A 325 18.59 -10.10 -4.50
C ASP A 325 18.00 -11.03 -5.56
N GLU A 326 16.68 -11.21 -5.54
CA GLU A 326 15.91 -11.97 -6.53
C GLU A 326 14.73 -11.13 -7.03
N SER A 327 14.40 -11.30 -8.32
CA SER A 327 13.23 -10.66 -8.90
C SER A 327 11.96 -11.21 -8.27
N THR A 328 11.06 -10.32 -7.87
CA THR A 328 9.85 -10.67 -7.12
C THR A 328 8.64 -9.95 -7.75
N VAL A 329 7.51 -10.63 -7.82
CA VAL A 329 6.24 -10.01 -8.27
C VAL A 329 5.82 -8.93 -7.29
N ILE A 330 5.56 -7.73 -7.79
CA ILE A 330 5.25 -6.54 -6.97
C ILE A 330 4.01 -6.79 -6.11
N ALA A 331 2.94 -7.31 -6.69
CA ALA A 331 1.69 -7.56 -5.99
C ALA A 331 1.87 -8.56 -4.83
N ASP A 332 2.63 -9.64 -5.07
CA ASP A 332 2.93 -10.65 -4.05
C ASP A 332 3.79 -10.06 -2.94
N TYR A 333 4.80 -9.28 -3.29
CA TYR A 333 5.67 -8.65 -2.31
C TYR A 333 4.93 -7.63 -1.43
N ILE A 334 4.07 -6.79 -2.01
CA ILE A 334 3.23 -5.88 -1.23
C ILE A 334 2.36 -6.66 -0.26
N ARG A 335 1.68 -7.71 -0.75
CA ARG A 335 0.78 -8.54 0.06
C ARG A 335 1.50 -9.21 1.22
N GLU A 336 2.60 -9.90 0.95
CA GLU A 336 3.27 -10.77 1.93
C GLU A 336 4.19 -10.00 2.88
N ALA A 337 4.90 -8.99 2.38
CA ALA A 337 5.88 -8.29 3.17
C ALA A 337 5.34 -7.01 3.85
N VAL A 338 4.32 -6.36 3.25
CA VAL A 338 3.91 -5.03 3.69
C VAL A 338 2.54 -5.03 4.36
N LEU A 339 1.48 -5.55 3.69
CA LEU A 339 0.10 -5.39 4.16
C LEU A 339 -0.17 -6.08 5.50
N ASP A 340 0.51 -7.17 5.78
CA ASP A 340 0.38 -7.86 7.07
C ASP A 340 1.14 -7.18 8.22
N ILE A 341 2.08 -6.30 7.91
CA ILE A 341 2.98 -5.71 8.91
C ILE A 341 2.58 -4.29 9.26
N VAL A 342 2.26 -3.46 8.27
CA VAL A 342 1.87 -2.07 8.51
C VAL A 342 0.35 -1.88 8.41
N PRO A 343 -0.22 -0.86 9.08
CA PRO A 343 -1.67 -0.64 9.09
C PRO A 343 -2.16 -0.04 7.75
N VAL A 344 -1.96 -0.77 6.67
CA VAL A 344 -2.33 -0.33 5.33
C VAL A 344 -3.03 -1.44 4.57
N SER A 345 -3.99 -1.06 3.74
CA SER A 345 -4.56 -1.90 2.68
C SER A 345 -4.54 -1.13 1.37
N LEU A 346 -4.56 -1.84 0.26
CA LEU A 346 -4.72 -1.20 -1.03
C LEU A 346 -6.21 -1.02 -1.31
N ALA A 347 -6.58 0.15 -1.75
CA ALA A 347 -7.93 0.50 -2.14
C ALA A 347 -7.95 1.06 -3.56
N VAL A 348 -9.10 0.94 -4.22
CA VAL A 348 -9.33 1.49 -5.54
C VAL A 348 -10.31 2.64 -5.45
N GLY A 349 -9.88 3.76 -5.96
CA GLY A 349 -10.74 4.92 -6.14
C GLY A 349 -10.87 5.30 -7.61
N PRO A 350 -11.68 6.31 -7.90
CA PRO A 350 -11.89 6.77 -9.27
C PRO A 350 -10.59 7.24 -9.97
N ARG A 351 -9.56 7.59 -9.20
CA ARG A 351 -8.27 8.08 -9.71
C ARG A 351 -7.19 6.99 -9.74
N GLY A 352 -7.56 5.75 -9.46
CA GLY A 352 -6.65 4.63 -9.43
C GLY A 352 -6.44 4.04 -8.03
N VAL A 353 -5.41 3.23 -7.94
CA VAL A 353 -5.00 2.55 -6.71
C VAL A 353 -4.40 3.53 -5.71
N TYR A 354 -4.68 3.34 -4.46
CA TYR A 354 -4.03 4.08 -3.38
C TYR A 354 -3.91 3.23 -2.11
N PRO A 355 -2.85 3.45 -1.29
CA PRO A 355 -2.76 2.86 0.03
C PRO A 355 -3.71 3.58 0.99
N TYR A 356 -4.62 2.85 1.58
CA TYR A 356 -5.45 3.31 2.68
C TYR A 356 -4.78 2.96 3.99
N VAL A 357 -4.55 3.95 4.85
CA VAL A 357 -3.94 3.75 6.17
C VAL A 357 -5.01 3.68 7.24
N TRP A 358 -5.04 2.58 7.96
CA TRP A 358 -5.93 2.42 9.09
C TRP A 358 -5.44 3.24 10.30
N ARG A 359 -6.26 4.18 10.74
CA ARG A 359 -5.96 5.10 11.83
C ARG A 359 -6.28 4.44 13.19
N TRP A 360 -5.44 3.51 13.59
CA TRP A 360 -5.56 2.79 14.88
C TRP A 360 -5.37 3.71 16.10
N ASP A 361 -4.76 4.86 15.92
CA ASP A 361 -4.49 5.90 16.91
C ASP A 361 -5.51 7.05 16.88
N ALA A 362 -6.54 6.95 16.03
CA ALA A 362 -7.54 7.99 15.86
C ALA A 362 -8.37 8.22 17.12
N THR A 363 -8.77 9.46 17.29
CA THR A 363 -9.62 9.94 18.38
C THR A 363 -10.89 10.60 17.84
N ALA A 364 -11.85 10.92 18.68
CA ALA A 364 -13.08 11.60 18.27
C ALA A 364 -12.82 12.95 17.57
N THR A 365 -11.68 13.60 17.84
CA THR A 365 -11.31 14.86 17.17
C THR A 365 -10.86 14.69 15.72
N ASP A 366 -10.58 13.46 15.30
CA ASP A 366 -10.23 13.14 13.91
C ASP A 366 -11.48 12.87 13.05
N ALA A 367 -12.66 12.80 13.67
CA ALA A 367 -13.92 12.58 12.97
C ALA A 367 -14.26 13.76 12.06
N VAL A 368 -14.67 13.45 10.83
CA VAL A 368 -15.08 14.47 9.85
C VAL A 368 -16.53 14.88 10.02
N ALA A 369 -17.33 14.03 10.68
CA ALA A 369 -18.76 14.24 10.88
C ALA A 369 -19.23 13.59 12.18
N HIS A 370 -20.40 14.03 12.67
CA HIS A 370 -21.09 13.50 13.82
C HIS A 370 -22.49 13.05 13.42
N PHE A 371 -22.81 11.78 13.61
CA PHE A 371 -24.14 11.22 13.43
C PHE A 371 -24.84 11.20 14.80
N ASP A 372 -25.88 12.01 14.95
CA ASP A 372 -26.69 12.07 16.15
C ASP A 372 -28.14 11.72 15.80
N VAL A 373 -28.57 10.52 16.10
CA VAL A 373 -29.94 10.05 15.81
C VAL A 373 -31.01 10.76 16.65
N THR A 374 -30.61 11.50 17.69
CA THR A 374 -31.55 12.28 18.51
C THR A 374 -31.76 13.69 17.98
N GLU A 375 -30.74 14.29 17.38
CA GLU A 375 -30.80 15.64 16.82
C GLU A 375 -31.21 15.63 15.34
N ASP A 376 -30.83 14.58 14.60
CA ASP A 376 -31.15 14.38 13.18
C ASP A 376 -32.02 13.13 13.00
N PRO A 377 -33.36 13.29 13.03
CA PRO A 377 -34.30 12.16 12.93
C PRO A 377 -34.32 11.47 11.55
N ASP A 378 -33.64 12.08 10.54
CA ASP A 378 -33.50 11.46 9.23
C ASP A 378 -32.31 10.49 9.16
N ILE A 379 -31.54 10.38 10.23
CA ILE A 379 -30.51 9.35 10.38
C ILE A 379 -31.14 8.15 11.08
N GLU A 380 -31.31 7.07 10.35
CA GLU A 380 -31.93 5.86 10.85
C GLU A 380 -30.91 4.72 10.95
N ARG A 381 -30.93 4.01 12.08
CA ARG A 381 -30.13 2.81 12.23
C ARG A 381 -30.81 1.62 11.54
N ASP A 382 -30.09 0.97 10.65
CA ASP A 382 -30.55 -0.23 9.96
C ASP A 382 -30.11 -1.50 10.72
N GLY A 383 -31.06 -2.10 11.42
CA GLY A 383 -30.85 -3.41 12.03
C GLY A 383 -30.09 -3.41 13.35
N LEU A 384 -29.40 -4.49 13.61
CA LEU A 384 -28.69 -4.77 14.87
C LEU A 384 -27.18 -4.56 14.68
N VAL A 385 -26.51 -4.20 15.78
CA VAL A 385 -25.03 -4.24 15.81
C VAL A 385 -24.58 -5.68 15.64
N THR A 386 -23.74 -5.91 14.66
CA THR A 386 -23.13 -7.22 14.42
C THR A 386 -21.70 -7.25 14.95
N TYR A 387 -21.23 -8.45 15.28
CA TYR A 387 -19.84 -8.67 15.69
C TYR A 387 -19.14 -9.44 14.58
N GLU A 388 -18.10 -8.83 14.02
CA GLU A 388 -17.25 -9.46 13.02
C GLU A 388 -15.91 -9.87 13.63
N ASP A 389 -15.21 -10.79 12.97
CA ASP A 389 -13.89 -11.26 13.33
C ASP A 389 -13.76 -11.95 14.70
N GLY A 390 -14.87 -12.43 15.28
CA GLY A 390 -14.83 -13.13 16.56
C GLY A 390 -13.95 -14.37 16.59
N ASP A 391 -13.77 -15.00 15.44
CA ASP A 391 -12.91 -16.19 15.28
C ASP A 391 -11.41 -15.85 15.19
N ARG A 392 -11.09 -14.57 14.89
CA ARG A 392 -9.73 -14.08 14.63
C ARG A 392 -9.14 -13.28 15.80
N ILE A 393 -9.62 -13.53 17.03
CA ILE A 393 -9.10 -12.82 18.21
C ILE A 393 -7.65 -13.21 18.47
N VAL A 394 -6.78 -12.21 18.56
CA VAL A 394 -5.37 -12.35 18.91
C VAL A 394 -5.03 -11.36 20.03
N ASN A 395 -4.54 -11.88 21.16
CA ASN A 395 -4.26 -11.07 22.35
C ASN A 395 -2.89 -11.34 22.99
N THR A 396 -2.09 -12.14 22.32
CA THR A 396 -0.69 -12.39 22.66
C THR A 396 0.06 -12.53 21.36
N LEU A 397 0.78 -11.48 20.98
CA LEU A 397 1.49 -11.40 19.71
C LEU A 397 2.99 -11.53 19.94
N GLN A 398 3.64 -12.30 19.11
CA GLN A 398 5.11 -12.34 18.97
C GLN A 398 5.47 -11.78 17.61
N LEU A 399 6.35 -10.80 17.56
CA LEU A 399 6.93 -10.29 16.33
C LEU A 399 8.40 -10.63 16.29
N LEU A 400 8.83 -11.38 15.27
CA LEU A 400 10.20 -11.63 14.91
C LEU A 400 10.63 -10.61 13.86
N TYR A 401 11.70 -9.88 14.11
CA TYR A 401 12.16 -8.79 13.26
C TYR A 401 13.69 -8.70 13.21
N GLN A 402 14.26 -7.75 12.49
CA GLN A 402 15.69 -7.66 12.21
C GLN A 402 16.18 -8.91 11.44
N TRP A 403 15.51 -9.19 10.33
CA TRP A 403 15.91 -10.27 9.45
C TRP A 403 17.32 -10.05 8.90
N ASN A 404 18.16 -11.09 9.02
CA ASN A 404 19.48 -11.11 8.43
C ASN A 404 19.49 -12.09 7.25
N PRO A 405 19.54 -11.61 6.00
CA PRO A 405 19.48 -12.47 4.82
C PRO A 405 20.66 -13.43 4.70
N GLN A 406 21.81 -13.14 5.32
CA GLN A 406 22.97 -14.02 5.30
C GLN A 406 22.80 -15.25 6.19
N THR A 407 22.22 -15.08 7.37
CA THR A 407 22.06 -16.16 8.35
C THR A 407 20.68 -16.78 8.32
N GLU A 408 19.79 -16.22 7.48
CA GLU A 408 18.38 -16.61 7.39
C GLU A 408 17.72 -16.66 8.79
N ALA A 409 18.02 -15.67 9.61
CA ALA A 409 17.58 -15.63 11.00
C ALA A 409 17.19 -14.23 11.45
N TYR A 410 16.26 -14.16 12.39
CA TYR A 410 15.86 -12.91 13.04
C TYR A 410 16.82 -12.55 14.17
N GLY A 411 17.19 -11.28 14.28
CA GLY A 411 18.06 -10.75 15.34
C GLY A 411 17.33 -10.38 16.62
N ALA A 412 16.01 -10.15 16.55
CA ALA A 412 15.22 -9.70 17.69
C ALA A 412 13.79 -10.25 17.69
N GLU A 413 13.21 -10.29 18.87
CA GLU A 413 11.78 -10.57 19.08
C GLU A 413 11.17 -9.59 20.08
N ILE A 414 9.92 -9.21 19.83
CA ILE A 414 9.11 -8.41 20.76
C ILE A 414 7.75 -9.09 20.98
N TRP A 415 7.27 -9.06 22.22
CA TRP A 415 6.02 -9.65 22.60
C TRP A 415 5.01 -8.58 23.05
N ALA A 416 3.81 -8.61 22.48
CA ALA A 416 2.67 -7.88 23.02
C ALA A 416 1.89 -8.79 23.97
N VAL A 417 1.73 -8.36 25.22
CA VAL A 417 1.08 -9.13 26.28
C VAL A 417 0.19 -8.22 27.15
N GLY A 418 -0.91 -8.77 27.65
CA GLY A 418 -1.83 -8.03 28.52
C GLY A 418 -1.26 -7.75 29.92
N ASP A 419 -0.43 -8.66 30.43
CA ASP A 419 0.23 -8.53 31.74
C ASP A 419 1.69 -8.94 31.63
N PRO A 420 2.63 -8.06 32.07
CA PRO A 420 4.05 -8.40 32.12
C PRO A 420 4.38 -9.64 32.96
N ALA A 421 3.53 -10.01 33.93
CA ALA A 421 3.70 -11.23 34.71
C ALA A 421 3.33 -12.51 33.95
N SER A 422 2.48 -12.40 32.92
CA SER A 422 2.06 -13.51 32.07
C SER A 422 3.06 -13.86 30.94
N ARG A 423 4.27 -13.33 31.01
CA ARG A 423 5.32 -13.48 30.00
C ARG A 423 5.55 -14.95 29.67
N PRO A 424 5.58 -15.31 28.38
CA PRO A 424 5.90 -16.68 28.00
C PRO A 424 7.29 -17.06 28.51
N ARG A 425 7.36 -18.09 29.36
CA ARG A 425 8.65 -18.59 29.82
C ARG A 425 9.25 -19.48 28.73
N GLY A 426 10.26 -18.94 28.04
CA GLY A 426 11.25 -19.72 27.31
C GLY A 426 10.72 -20.66 26.23
N LEU A 427 10.14 -20.15 25.15
CA LEU A 427 10.07 -20.89 23.89
C LEU A 427 11.48 -20.84 23.27
N ARG A 428 12.19 -21.99 23.29
CA ARG A 428 13.39 -22.18 22.48
C ARG A 428 12.94 -22.55 21.09
N PHE A 429 13.12 -21.65 20.12
CA PHE A 429 13.02 -22.03 18.72
C PHE A 429 14.26 -22.82 18.31
N GLY A 430 14.05 -23.89 17.56
CA GLY A 430 15.05 -24.88 17.26
C GLY A 430 16.24 -24.31 16.50
N GLY A 431 17.41 -24.61 16.97
CA GLY A 431 18.62 -24.76 16.17
C GLY A 431 19.53 -23.55 15.99
N SER A 432 19.10 -22.31 16.25
CA SER A 432 19.99 -21.14 16.15
C SER A 432 20.66 -20.82 17.49
N THR A 433 21.98 -20.74 17.49
CA THR A 433 22.80 -20.28 18.63
C THR A 433 22.82 -18.76 18.76
N ALA A 434 22.11 -18.01 17.89
CA ALA A 434 22.00 -16.58 17.97
C ALA A 434 21.13 -16.18 19.18
N THR A 435 21.66 -15.30 20.02
CA THR A 435 20.93 -14.77 21.18
C THR A 435 19.99 -13.68 20.66
N LEU A 436 18.71 -14.03 20.49
CA LEU A 436 17.66 -13.05 20.17
C LEU A 436 17.56 -12.00 21.27
N THR A 437 17.55 -10.72 20.88
CA THR A 437 17.21 -9.64 21.78
C THR A 437 15.71 -9.68 22.03
N ARG A 438 15.29 -9.86 23.29
CA ARG A 438 13.88 -9.97 23.68
C ARG A 438 13.39 -8.70 24.36
N SER A 439 12.25 -8.18 23.90
CA SER A 439 11.54 -7.08 24.52
C SER A 439 10.04 -7.39 24.71
N TYR A 440 9.34 -6.54 25.46
CA TYR A 440 7.92 -6.70 25.76
C TYR A 440 7.22 -5.36 25.65
N TRP A 441 6.06 -5.37 25.01
CA TRP A 441 5.14 -4.26 24.91
C TRP A 441 3.80 -4.64 25.57
N THR A 442 3.12 -3.69 26.21
CA THR A 442 1.87 -3.96 26.95
C THR A 442 0.79 -2.95 26.59
N ASP A 443 -0.44 -3.44 26.45
CA ASP A 443 -1.63 -2.62 26.25
C ASP A 443 -2.78 -3.15 27.11
N PRO A 444 -3.55 -2.30 27.81
CA PRO A 444 -4.71 -2.71 28.61
C PRO A 444 -5.78 -3.47 27.85
N VAL A 445 -5.93 -3.21 26.54
CA VAL A 445 -6.89 -3.92 25.67
C VAL A 445 -6.58 -5.41 25.63
N LEU A 446 -5.30 -5.78 25.60
CA LEU A 446 -4.88 -7.18 25.60
C LEU A 446 -5.23 -7.88 26.91
N ALA A 447 -5.05 -7.20 28.05
CA ALA A 447 -5.45 -7.75 29.35
C ALA A 447 -6.98 -8.01 29.40
N THR A 448 -7.75 -7.06 28.92
CA THR A 448 -9.22 -7.19 28.80
C THR A 448 -9.60 -8.36 27.91
N SER A 449 -8.95 -8.50 26.76
CA SER A 449 -9.19 -9.60 25.84
C SER A 449 -8.84 -10.97 26.44
N VAL A 450 -7.67 -11.08 27.06
CA VAL A 450 -7.25 -12.32 27.76
C VAL A 450 -8.25 -12.71 28.84
N GLY A 451 -8.76 -11.72 29.59
CA GLY A 451 -9.80 -11.99 30.60
C GLY A 451 -11.12 -12.51 30.05
N ARG A 452 -11.49 -12.13 28.83
CA ARG A 452 -12.76 -12.54 28.18
C ARG A 452 -12.63 -13.83 27.36
N TYR A 453 -11.54 -13.98 26.60
CA TYR A 453 -11.41 -15.02 25.57
C TYR A 453 -10.29 -16.02 25.85
N GLY A 454 -9.57 -15.88 26.96
CA GLY A 454 -8.36 -16.63 27.24
C GLY A 454 -7.20 -16.21 26.34
N ILE A 455 -6.07 -16.89 26.46
CA ILE A 455 -4.86 -16.56 25.69
C ILE A 455 -5.03 -17.06 24.25
N ARG A 456 -4.94 -16.15 23.30
CA ARG A 456 -4.94 -16.39 21.85
C ARG A 456 -3.63 -15.86 21.26
N ARG A 457 -2.79 -16.75 20.75
CA ARG A 457 -1.43 -16.43 20.31
C ARG A 457 -1.30 -16.39 18.81
N GLU A 458 -0.52 -15.43 18.31
CA GLU A 458 -0.06 -15.36 16.94
C GLU A 458 1.44 -15.00 16.92
N THR A 459 2.17 -15.55 15.96
CA THR A 459 3.56 -15.17 15.66
C THR A 459 3.59 -14.53 14.29
N LEU A 460 4.16 -13.34 14.22
CA LEU A 460 4.43 -12.59 13.00
C LEU A 460 5.92 -12.60 12.73
N GLU A 461 6.28 -12.76 11.49
CA GLU A 461 7.66 -12.70 11.02
C GLU A 461 7.78 -11.61 9.96
N THR A 462 8.82 -10.78 10.05
CA THR A 462 8.99 -9.71 9.07
C THR A 462 10.44 -9.45 8.74
N ALA A 463 10.72 -9.39 7.45
CA ALA A 463 12.04 -9.00 6.94
C ALA A 463 12.21 -7.48 6.81
N ILE A 464 11.11 -6.71 6.82
CA ILE A 464 11.17 -5.27 6.54
C ILE A 464 11.30 -4.38 7.79
N VAL A 465 11.04 -4.90 8.99
CA VAL A 465 11.16 -4.14 10.23
C VAL A 465 12.55 -4.32 10.83
N ALA A 466 13.28 -3.21 10.95
CA ALA A 466 14.65 -3.22 11.44
C ALA A 466 14.81 -2.65 12.86
N ASP A 467 13.90 -1.81 13.33
CA ASP A 467 14.02 -1.12 14.62
C ASP A 467 12.88 -1.44 15.59
N VAL A 468 13.17 -1.26 16.89
CA VAL A 468 12.24 -1.59 17.97
C VAL A 468 11.01 -0.69 18.01
N LEU A 469 11.13 0.59 17.62
CA LEU A 469 10.01 1.52 17.67
C LEU A 469 8.98 1.15 16.59
N THR A 470 9.43 0.82 15.38
CA THR A 470 8.57 0.31 14.33
C THR A 470 7.90 -1.01 14.76
N ALA A 471 8.66 -1.91 15.41
CA ALA A 471 8.11 -3.16 15.93
C ALA A 471 7.01 -2.92 16.99
N GLU A 472 7.19 -1.93 17.88
CA GLU A 472 6.16 -1.51 18.85
C GLU A 472 4.92 -0.95 18.15
N HIS A 473 5.08 -0.12 17.12
CA HIS A 473 3.96 0.39 16.32
C HIS A 473 3.19 -0.74 15.61
N VAL A 474 3.90 -1.73 15.06
CA VAL A 474 3.29 -2.92 14.47
C VAL A 474 2.43 -3.66 15.48
N LEU A 475 2.96 -3.92 16.67
CA LEU A 475 2.22 -4.59 17.74
C LEU A 475 1.03 -3.76 18.23
N ALA A 476 1.19 -2.43 18.32
CA ALA A 476 0.13 -1.55 18.79
C ALA A 476 -1.10 -1.60 17.88
N TRP A 477 -0.92 -1.41 16.56
CA TRP A 477 -2.04 -1.44 15.63
C TRP A 477 -2.67 -2.83 15.52
N ARG A 478 -1.85 -3.90 15.50
CA ARG A 478 -2.34 -5.28 15.48
C ARG A 478 -3.16 -5.62 16.72
N SER A 479 -2.67 -5.24 17.89
CA SER A 479 -3.37 -5.47 19.15
C SER A 479 -4.73 -4.78 19.18
N ARG A 480 -4.80 -3.52 18.78
CA ARG A 480 -6.06 -2.77 18.73
C ARG A 480 -7.02 -3.30 17.68
N ARG A 481 -6.49 -3.88 16.62
CA ARG A 481 -7.30 -4.45 15.55
C ARG A 481 -7.89 -5.82 15.91
N TRP A 482 -7.10 -6.69 16.55
CA TRP A 482 -7.44 -8.10 16.69
C TRP A 482 -7.72 -8.56 18.14
N ALA A 483 -7.45 -7.71 19.14
CA ALA A 483 -7.67 -8.11 20.54
C ALA A 483 -9.15 -8.32 20.88
N LEU A 484 -10.06 -7.59 20.25
CA LEU A 484 -11.49 -7.65 20.47
C LEU A 484 -12.23 -7.79 19.14
N PRO A 485 -13.39 -8.47 19.12
CA PRO A 485 -14.24 -8.50 17.93
C PRO A 485 -14.67 -7.09 17.55
N SER A 486 -14.64 -6.80 16.26
CA SER A 486 -15.14 -5.53 15.75
C SER A 486 -16.65 -5.49 15.78
N ARG A 487 -17.22 -4.36 16.15
CA ARG A 487 -18.66 -4.11 16.06
C ARG A 487 -18.93 -3.34 14.78
N VAL A 488 -19.95 -3.76 14.06
CA VAL A 488 -20.39 -3.15 12.81
C VAL A 488 -21.87 -2.82 12.91
N VAL A 489 -22.24 -1.66 12.39
CA VAL A 489 -23.61 -1.15 12.39
C VAL A 489 -23.87 -0.37 11.11
N ASP A 490 -25.09 -0.48 10.61
CA ASP A 490 -25.52 0.25 9.43
C ASP A 490 -26.42 1.44 9.82
N TYR A 491 -26.22 2.56 9.12
CA TYR A 491 -27.07 3.73 9.22
C TYR A 491 -27.48 4.19 7.83
N THR A 492 -28.78 4.45 7.65
CA THR A 492 -29.31 5.16 6.48
C THR A 492 -29.38 6.65 6.78
N CYS A 493 -28.78 7.45 5.92
CA CYS A 493 -28.65 8.89 6.06
C CYS A 493 -29.23 9.59 4.83
N PRO A 494 -29.80 10.80 4.97
CA PRO A 494 -30.23 11.59 3.83
C PRO A 494 -29.05 12.04 2.96
N GLN A 495 -29.32 12.35 1.71
CA GLN A 495 -28.34 12.74 0.68
C GLN A 495 -27.35 13.84 1.13
N ARG A 496 -27.75 14.74 2.05
CA ARG A 496 -26.84 15.77 2.59
C ARG A 496 -25.58 15.23 3.28
N TRP A 497 -25.57 13.95 3.64
CA TRP A 497 -24.41 13.26 4.23
C TRP A 497 -23.53 12.55 3.20
N ALA A 498 -23.94 12.51 1.94
CA ALA A 498 -23.27 11.75 0.88
C ALA A 498 -21.82 12.17 0.57
N TRP A 499 -21.34 13.26 1.17
CA TRP A 499 -19.95 13.71 1.06
C TRP A 499 -18.96 12.87 1.89
N ILE A 500 -19.47 12.04 2.80
CA ILE A 500 -18.66 11.14 3.62
C ILE A 500 -18.27 9.93 2.76
N GLU A 501 -17.01 9.59 2.77
CA GLU A 501 -16.43 8.53 1.93
C GLU A 501 -16.01 7.32 2.77
N PRO A 502 -15.95 6.12 2.20
CA PRO A 502 -15.30 4.98 2.85
C PRO A 502 -13.87 5.35 3.27
N GLY A 503 -13.53 5.02 4.52
CA GLY A 503 -12.27 5.42 5.13
C GLY A 503 -12.35 6.69 5.99
N ASP A 504 -13.41 7.45 5.92
CA ASP A 504 -13.62 8.56 6.83
C ASP A 504 -13.95 8.09 8.24
N LEU A 505 -13.59 8.91 9.21
CA LEU A 505 -13.94 8.72 10.60
C LEU A 505 -15.17 9.57 10.94
N VAL A 506 -16.13 8.96 11.60
CA VAL A 506 -17.32 9.65 12.11
C VAL A 506 -17.51 9.32 13.58
N THR A 507 -18.13 10.24 14.32
CA THR A 507 -18.63 9.91 15.66
C THR A 507 -20.14 9.65 15.59
N VAL A 508 -20.63 8.75 16.45
CA VAL A 508 -22.03 8.38 16.50
C VAL A 508 -22.57 8.55 17.91
N THR A 509 -23.67 9.27 18.05
CA THR A 509 -24.51 9.30 19.27
C THR A 509 -25.80 8.54 18.99
N ASP A 510 -25.98 7.41 19.68
CA ASP A 510 -27.18 6.56 19.59
C ASP A 510 -27.52 6.05 21.00
N PRO A 511 -28.56 6.63 21.63
CA PRO A 511 -28.96 6.26 22.99
C PRO A 511 -29.39 4.80 23.14
N ASP A 512 -29.97 4.21 22.11
CA ASP A 512 -30.40 2.80 22.13
C ASP A 512 -29.20 1.84 22.24
N LEU A 513 -28.04 2.27 21.77
CA LEU A 513 -26.77 1.53 21.90
C LEU A 513 -25.95 2.00 23.10
N ALA A 514 -26.44 2.97 23.88
CA ALA A 514 -25.70 3.68 24.92
C ALA A 514 -24.38 4.28 24.40
N TRP A 515 -24.39 4.80 23.19
CA TRP A 515 -23.26 5.48 22.55
C TRP A 515 -23.40 6.99 22.68
N SER A 516 -22.29 7.61 23.07
CA SER A 516 -22.11 9.06 23.07
C SER A 516 -20.80 9.35 22.37
N GLU A 517 -20.85 10.01 21.23
CA GLU A 517 -19.70 10.33 20.39
C GLU A 517 -18.77 9.15 20.12
N ARG A 518 -19.37 7.99 19.86
CA ARG A 518 -18.61 6.76 19.62
C ARG A 518 -17.88 6.85 18.29
N LEU A 519 -16.54 6.73 18.30
CA LEU A 519 -15.73 6.80 17.09
C LEU A 519 -15.93 5.56 16.22
N CYS A 520 -16.23 5.80 14.95
CA CYS A 520 -16.47 4.77 13.95
C CYS A 520 -15.70 5.09 12.66
N LEU A 521 -15.30 4.03 11.96
CA LEU A 521 -14.77 4.10 10.61
C LEU A 521 -15.88 3.79 9.61
N VAL A 522 -16.03 4.58 8.59
CA VAL A 522 -16.90 4.30 7.45
C VAL A 522 -16.27 3.18 6.61
N GLN A 523 -16.85 1.99 6.67
CA GLN A 523 -16.35 0.83 5.92
C GLN A 523 -16.94 0.76 4.52
N SER A 524 -18.23 1.07 4.38
CA SER A 524 -18.87 1.14 3.08
C SER A 524 -19.90 2.25 3.00
N ARG A 525 -20.20 2.63 1.76
CA ARG A 525 -21.24 3.58 1.40
C ARG A 525 -22.04 3.00 0.23
N ALA A 526 -23.34 2.93 0.37
CA ALA A 526 -24.25 2.50 -0.70
C ALA A 526 -25.27 3.60 -0.98
N TRP A 527 -25.49 3.88 -2.27
CA TRP A 527 -26.51 4.84 -2.72
C TRP A 527 -27.81 4.10 -3.01
N ALA A 528 -28.90 4.56 -2.42
CA ALA A 528 -30.21 4.05 -2.72
C ALA A 528 -30.88 4.88 -3.84
N SER A 529 -31.87 4.31 -4.51
CA SER A 529 -32.60 4.94 -5.61
C SER A 529 -33.42 6.17 -5.20
N ASP A 530 -33.73 6.32 -3.91
CA ASP A 530 -34.43 7.47 -3.35
C ASP A 530 -33.49 8.65 -2.99
N GLY A 531 -32.18 8.49 -3.26
CA GLY A 531 -31.15 9.46 -2.94
C GLY A 531 -30.61 9.35 -1.51
N SER A 532 -31.14 8.47 -0.69
CA SER A 532 -30.54 8.19 0.62
C SER A 532 -29.21 7.47 0.47
N VAL A 533 -28.39 7.52 1.52
CA VAL A 533 -27.09 6.88 1.54
C VAL A 533 -26.98 5.99 2.77
N ARG A 534 -26.72 4.72 2.55
CA ARG A 534 -26.49 3.76 3.61
C ARG A 534 -25.00 3.64 3.90
N TYR A 535 -24.64 3.74 5.17
CA TYR A 535 -23.27 3.58 5.67
C TYR A 535 -23.15 2.34 6.53
N THR A 536 -22.13 1.53 6.25
CA THR A 536 -21.67 0.50 7.18
C THR A 536 -20.52 1.08 8.00
N LEU A 537 -20.72 1.18 9.30
CA LEU A 537 -19.77 1.78 10.24
C LEU A 537 -19.13 0.70 11.11
N ARG A 538 -17.82 0.71 11.17
CA ARG A 538 -17.03 -0.15 12.08
C ARG A 538 -16.61 0.66 13.29
N VAL A 539 -16.97 0.19 14.46
CA VAL A 539 -16.60 0.83 15.74
C VAL A 539 -15.11 0.66 15.99
N LEU A 540 -14.44 1.77 16.25
CA LEU A 540 -13.06 1.76 16.73
C LEU A 540 -13.08 1.67 18.26
N GLU A 541 -12.59 0.55 18.77
CA GLU A 541 -12.45 0.35 20.21
C GLU A 541 -11.22 1.12 20.69
N GLY A 542 -11.46 2.22 21.42
CA GLY A 542 -10.43 3.04 22.05
C GLY A 542 -9.96 2.47 23.38
#